data_14497b2561a83e8ac7b6052016112d4b
#
_entry.id   14497b2561a83e8ac7b6052016112d4b
#
_cell.length_a   1.000
_cell.length_b   1.000
_cell.length_c   1.000
_cell.angle_alpha   90.00
_cell.angle_beta   90.00
_cell.angle_gamma   90.00
#
_symmetry.space_group_name_H-M   'P 1'
#
loop_
_entity.id
_entity.type
_entity.pdbx_description
1 polymer ?
#
loop_
_entity_poly.entity_id
_entity_poly.type
_entity_poly.pdbx_seq_one_letter_code
_entity_poly.pdbx_strand_id
1 'polypeptide(L)'
;LGCTAALLTAFYSWRLLIMAFHGTSRASDEIMAHVHESPNVMTLPLVPLALGAIFAGWMGYDLFVGNHWQEFWGDSLFILPKHQAMEAAHYVPTWVKLLPIGLASAGVVGAYIAYVGLPWLPVSLAGRTGALYQFLFNKWYFDELYDRIFVKPAVRCGQLLWTRGDKGVIDHYGPDGLSAAVARL
;
A
#
# COMPACT_ATOMS: atom_id res chain seq x y z
N LEU A 1 -20.56 -4.41 2.81
CA LEU A 1 -19.21 -4.36 2.26
C LEU A 1 -18.41 -3.18 2.84
N GLY A 2 -18.83 -1.90 2.72
CA GLY A 2 -18.09 -0.74 3.22
C GLY A 2 -17.78 -0.81 4.72
N CYS A 3 -18.75 -1.17 5.55
CA CYS A 3 -18.58 -1.31 6.98
C CYS A 3 -17.58 -2.42 7.37
N THR A 4 -17.64 -3.56 6.68
CA THR A 4 -16.67 -4.64 6.87
C THR A 4 -15.27 -4.21 6.45
N ALA A 5 -15.17 -3.46 5.34
CA ALA A 5 -13.90 -2.90 4.90
C ALA A 5 -13.32 -1.93 5.93
N ALA A 6 -14.13 -1.05 6.54
CA ALA A 6 -13.69 -0.13 7.59
C ALA A 6 -13.08 -0.85 8.80
N LEU A 7 -13.74 -1.91 9.28
CA LEU A 7 -13.24 -2.74 10.38
C LEU A 7 -11.90 -3.40 10.02
N LEU A 8 -11.84 -4.07 8.86
CA LEU A 8 -10.63 -4.79 8.44
C LEU A 8 -9.47 -3.83 8.15
N THR A 9 -9.76 -2.67 7.53
CA THR A 9 -8.75 -1.63 7.26
C THR A 9 -8.16 -1.08 8.55
N ALA A 10 -9.00 -0.75 9.53
CA ALA A 10 -8.54 -0.29 10.83
C ALA A 10 -7.69 -1.37 11.52
N PHE A 11 -8.14 -2.64 11.48
CA PHE A 11 -7.41 -3.75 12.08
C PHE A 11 -6.01 -3.94 11.46
N TYR A 12 -5.89 -4.00 10.12
CA TYR A 12 -4.58 -4.26 9.51
C TYR A 12 -3.65 -3.04 9.61
N SER A 13 -4.19 -1.83 9.58
CA SER A 13 -3.37 -0.61 9.73
C SER A 13 -2.78 -0.53 11.15
N TRP A 14 -3.58 -0.80 12.17
CA TRP A 14 -3.10 -0.85 13.55
C TRP A 14 -2.21 -2.05 13.84
N ARG A 15 -2.45 -3.19 13.20
CA ARG A 15 -1.48 -4.30 13.21
C ARG A 15 -0.10 -3.85 12.75
N LEU A 16 -0.04 -3.13 11.61
CA LEU A 16 1.23 -2.61 11.08
C LEU A 16 1.91 -1.67 12.09
N LEU A 17 1.16 -0.72 12.65
CA LEU A 17 1.66 0.22 13.65
C LEU A 17 2.17 -0.49 14.90
N ILE A 18 1.41 -1.43 15.43
CA ILE A 18 1.80 -2.20 16.63
C ILE A 18 3.07 -3.03 16.36
N MET A 19 3.14 -3.70 15.21
CA MET A 19 4.30 -4.53 14.87
C MET A 19 5.57 -3.72 14.58
N ALA A 20 5.43 -2.47 14.11
CA ALA A 20 6.56 -1.60 13.78
C ALA A 20 7.05 -0.80 15.00
N PHE A 21 6.13 -0.32 15.86
CA PHE A 21 6.45 0.66 16.90
C PHE A 21 6.17 0.18 18.33
N HIS A 22 5.32 -0.84 18.52
CA HIS A 22 4.99 -1.36 19.84
C HIS A 22 5.57 -2.77 20.00
N GLY A 23 6.35 -2.98 21.01
CA GLY A 23 6.93 -4.28 21.33
C GLY A 23 8.44 -4.24 21.49
N THR A 24 9.01 -5.41 21.64
CA THR A 24 10.47 -5.56 21.77
C THR A 24 11.14 -5.48 20.40
N SER A 25 12.28 -4.81 20.32
CA SER A 25 13.10 -4.79 19.12
C SER A 25 13.48 -6.21 18.68
N ARG A 26 13.42 -6.46 17.38
CA ARG A 26 13.83 -7.72 16.76
C ARG A 26 15.22 -7.62 16.13
N ALA A 27 15.82 -6.44 16.16
CA ALA A 27 17.18 -6.22 15.68
C ALA A 27 18.18 -6.76 16.72
N SER A 28 19.37 -7.19 16.26
CA SER A 28 20.45 -7.57 17.16
C SER A 28 20.98 -6.37 17.94
N ASP A 29 21.57 -6.61 19.10
CA ASP A 29 22.16 -5.55 19.94
C ASP A 29 23.19 -4.74 19.18
N GLU A 30 23.95 -5.37 18.29
CA GLU A 30 24.92 -4.71 17.42
C GLU A 30 24.26 -3.69 16.47
N ILE A 31 23.14 -4.05 15.85
CA ILE A 31 22.35 -3.16 14.99
C ILE A 31 21.75 -2.03 15.84
N MET A 32 21.19 -2.37 17.00
CA MET A 32 20.56 -1.38 17.89
C MET A 32 21.54 -0.33 18.40
N ALA A 33 22.80 -0.69 18.63
CA ALA A 33 23.84 0.25 19.04
C ALA A 33 24.14 1.34 17.98
N HIS A 34 23.83 1.08 16.72
CA HIS A 34 24.04 2.02 15.61
C HIS A 34 22.75 2.73 15.16
N VAL A 35 21.60 2.41 15.76
CA VAL A 35 20.33 3.09 15.45
C VAL A 35 20.33 4.48 16.07
N HIS A 36 20.08 5.48 15.25
CA HIS A 36 19.93 6.88 15.68
C HIS A 36 18.71 7.50 14.99
N GLU A 37 18.16 8.54 15.59
CA GLU A 37 17.08 9.31 15.00
C GLU A 37 17.52 10.01 13.71
N SER A 38 16.58 10.14 12.78
CA SER A 38 16.82 10.86 11.54
C SER A 38 17.10 12.35 11.81
N PRO A 39 17.96 12.99 11.02
CA PRO A 39 18.27 14.40 11.19
C PRO A 39 17.05 15.29 11.03
N ASN A 40 17.03 16.43 11.72
CA ASN A 40 15.89 17.36 11.73
C ASN A 40 15.46 17.84 10.34
N VAL A 41 16.38 17.89 9.37
CA VAL A 41 16.06 18.22 7.97
C VAL A 41 15.08 17.23 7.35
N MET A 42 15.08 15.96 7.79
CA MET A 42 14.16 14.94 7.32
C MET A 42 12.87 14.90 8.16
N THR A 43 12.95 15.17 9.46
CA THR A 43 11.78 15.07 10.35
C THR A 43 10.91 16.33 10.36
N LEU A 44 11.52 17.52 10.22
CA LEU A 44 10.79 18.78 10.24
C LEU A 44 9.69 18.89 9.17
N PRO A 45 9.91 18.47 7.90
CA PRO A 45 8.85 18.48 6.87
C PRO A 45 7.69 17.52 7.16
N LEU A 46 7.88 16.51 8.00
CA LEU A 46 6.81 15.58 8.37
C LEU A 46 5.80 16.21 9.34
N VAL A 47 6.21 17.23 10.10
CA VAL A 47 5.33 17.91 11.05
C VAL A 47 4.13 18.58 10.35
N PRO A 48 4.32 19.45 9.33
CA PRO A 48 3.17 20.03 8.63
C PRO A 48 2.33 18.97 7.88
N LEU A 49 2.94 17.89 7.39
CA LEU A 49 2.21 16.79 6.78
C LEU A 49 1.33 16.06 7.81
N ALA A 50 1.85 15.81 9.00
CA ALA A 50 1.09 15.21 10.09
C ALA A 50 -0.06 16.11 10.54
N LEU A 51 0.18 17.42 10.69
CA LEU A 51 -0.87 18.39 11.01
C LEU A 51 -1.93 18.42 9.90
N GLY A 52 -1.52 18.45 8.63
CA GLY A 52 -2.44 18.35 7.51
C GLY A 52 -3.28 17.08 7.55
N ALA A 53 -2.68 15.94 7.80
CA ALA A 53 -3.38 14.65 7.90
C ALA A 53 -4.44 14.63 9.02
N ILE A 54 -4.20 15.31 10.13
CA ILE A 54 -5.13 15.39 11.26
C ILE A 54 -6.28 16.38 10.98
N PHE A 55 -5.96 17.55 10.43
CA PHE A 55 -6.90 18.67 10.40
C PHE A 55 -7.54 18.93 9.03
N ALA A 56 -6.92 18.53 7.92
CA ALA A 56 -7.40 18.87 6.57
C ALA A 56 -8.81 18.32 6.30
N GLY A 57 -9.12 17.10 6.77
CA GLY A 57 -10.45 16.51 6.60
C GLY A 57 -11.53 17.28 7.33
N TRP A 58 -11.25 17.76 8.55
CA TRP A 58 -12.18 18.58 9.32
C TRP A 58 -12.36 19.97 8.68
N MET A 59 -11.27 20.62 8.30
CA MET A 59 -11.33 21.96 7.67
C MET A 59 -12.01 21.94 6.31
N GLY A 60 -11.77 20.87 5.52
CA GLY A 60 -12.33 20.73 4.18
C GLY A 60 -13.73 20.10 4.14
N TYR A 61 -14.23 19.56 5.24
CA TYR A 61 -15.49 18.79 5.24
C TYR A 61 -16.66 19.56 4.65
N ASP A 62 -16.89 20.78 5.12
CA ASP A 62 -18.04 21.59 4.70
C ASP A 62 -17.95 21.97 3.22
N LEU A 63 -16.75 22.24 2.75
CA LEU A 63 -16.47 22.61 1.37
C LEU A 63 -16.61 21.44 0.39
N PHE A 64 -16.11 20.25 0.76
CA PHE A 64 -16.05 19.11 -0.16
C PHE A 64 -17.28 18.20 -0.11
N VAL A 65 -17.90 18.05 1.06
CA VAL A 65 -18.97 17.07 1.33
C VAL A 65 -20.15 17.68 2.09
N GLY A 66 -19.94 18.79 2.82
CA GLY A 66 -20.92 19.46 3.65
C GLY A 66 -21.89 20.33 2.85
N ASN A 67 -22.31 21.45 3.43
CA ASN A 67 -23.38 22.29 2.85
C ASN A 67 -22.93 23.06 1.59
N HIS A 68 -21.63 23.35 1.45
CA HIS A 68 -21.09 24.14 0.33
C HIS A 68 -20.49 23.29 -0.79
N TRP A 69 -20.71 21.99 -0.79
CA TRP A 69 -20.12 21.08 -1.79
C TRP A 69 -20.53 21.39 -3.24
N GLN A 70 -21.80 21.82 -3.45
CA GLN A 70 -22.31 22.17 -4.78
C GLN A 70 -21.64 23.44 -5.33
N GLU A 71 -21.41 24.42 -4.47
CA GLU A 71 -20.73 25.66 -4.81
C GLU A 71 -19.25 25.41 -5.17
N PHE A 72 -18.60 24.55 -4.41
CA PHE A 72 -17.20 24.18 -4.65
C PHE A 72 -17.00 23.38 -5.94
N TRP A 73 -17.79 22.32 -6.12
CA TRP A 73 -17.64 21.44 -7.28
C TRP A 73 -18.29 22.01 -8.55
N GLY A 74 -19.32 22.88 -8.44
CA GLY A 74 -20.05 23.43 -9.56
C GLY A 74 -20.45 22.35 -10.58
N ASP A 75 -20.16 22.57 -11.84
CA ASP A 75 -20.47 21.62 -12.92
C ASP A 75 -19.45 20.48 -13.07
N SER A 76 -18.41 20.45 -12.24
CA SER A 76 -17.39 19.39 -12.29
C SER A 76 -17.92 18.02 -11.88
N LEU A 77 -18.97 17.99 -11.04
CA LEU A 77 -19.66 16.77 -10.63
C LEU A 77 -21.07 16.76 -11.20
N PHE A 78 -21.27 16.07 -12.33
CA PHE A 78 -22.58 15.88 -12.89
C PHE A 78 -23.36 14.83 -12.11
N ILE A 79 -24.45 15.25 -11.45
CA ILE A 79 -25.36 14.38 -10.71
C ILE A 79 -26.70 14.33 -11.40
N LEU A 80 -27.12 13.11 -11.77
CA LEU A 80 -28.46 12.91 -12.35
C LEU A 80 -29.55 13.30 -11.34
N PRO A 81 -30.64 13.94 -11.76
CA PRO A 81 -31.73 14.37 -10.87
C PRO A 81 -32.34 13.24 -10.03
N LYS A 82 -32.19 12.00 -10.48
CA LYS A 82 -32.68 10.80 -9.77
C LYS A 82 -31.68 10.25 -8.73
N HIS A 83 -30.44 10.73 -8.70
CA HIS A 83 -29.36 10.21 -7.85
C HIS A 83 -28.96 11.23 -6.77
N GLN A 84 -29.85 11.50 -5.85
CA GLN A 84 -29.62 12.44 -4.73
C GLN A 84 -28.96 11.76 -3.52
N ALA A 85 -27.95 10.92 -3.78
CA ALA A 85 -27.28 10.17 -2.70
C ALA A 85 -26.61 11.07 -1.66
N MET A 86 -26.04 12.20 -2.07
CA MET A 86 -25.40 13.17 -1.16
C MET A 86 -26.41 13.82 -0.22
N GLU A 87 -27.55 14.28 -0.75
CA GLU A 87 -28.63 14.81 0.09
C GLU A 87 -29.22 13.75 1.01
N ALA A 88 -29.52 12.56 0.47
CA ALA A 88 -30.06 11.45 1.23
C ALA A 88 -29.13 11.02 2.39
N ALA A 89 -27.82 11.14 2.21
CA ALA A 89 -26.83 10.82 3.25
C ALA A 89 -26.96 11.72 4.52
N HIS A 90 -27.47 12.93 4.38
CA HIS A 90 -27.70 13.80 5.53
C HIS A 90 -28.92 13.39 6.38
N TYR A 91 -29.86 12.67 5.79
CA TYR A 91 -31.12 12.25 6.44
C TYR A 91 -31.09 10.82 7.00
N VAL A 92 -29.97 10.08 6.85
CA VAL A 92 -29.88 8.75 7.43
C VAL A 92 -29.86 8.79 8.96
N PRO A 93 -30.40 7.77 9.65
CA PRO A 93 -30.38 7.65 11.09
C PRO A 93 -28.97 7.78 11.67
N THR A 94 -28.82 8.37 12.85
CA THR A 94 -27.52 8.61 13.50
C THR A 94 -26.70 7.34 13.70
N TRP A 95 -27.35 6.21 14.01
CA TRP A 95 -26.65 4.94 14.17
C TRP A 95 -25.96 4.47 12.87
N VAL A 96 -26.53 4.75 11.68
CA VAL A 96 -25.92 4.44 10.38
C VAL A 96 -24.67 5.28 10.15
N LYS A 97 -24.70 6.55 10.55
CA LYS A 97 -23.54 7.48 10.47
C LYS A 97 -22.41 7.03 11.40
N LEU A 98 -22.75 6.53 12.59
CA LEU A 98 -21.77 6.12 13.60
C LEU A 98 -21.26 4.69 13.40
N LEU A 99 -21.96 3.85 12.64
CA LEU A 99 -21.61 2.46 12.43
C LEU A 99 -20.17 2.27 11.87
N PRO A 100 -19.72 3.00 10.83
CA PRO A 100 -18.34 2.86 10.33
C PRO A 100 -17.29 3.24 11.38
N ILE A 101 -17.55 4.27 12.17
CA ILE A 101 -16.65 4.72 13.26
C ILE A 101 -16.57 3.66 14.35
N GLY A 102 -17.71 3.11 14.76
CA GLY A 102 -17.78 2.03 15.75
C GLY A 102 -17.03 0.79 15.30
N LEU A 103 -17.20 0.40 14.03
CA LEU A 103 -16.51 -0.77 13.47
C LEU A 103 -15.00 -0.51 13.27
N ALA A 104 -14.60 0.68 12.86
CA ALA A 104 -13.19 1.05 12.80
C ALA A 104 -12.55 1.02 14.19
N SER A 105 -13.23 1.57 15.21
CA SER A 105 -12.77 1.49 16.61
C SER A 105 -12.67 0.04 17.10
N ALA A 106 -13.63 -0.80 16.76
CA ALA A 106 -13.59 -2.23 17.08
C ALA A 106 -12.39 -2.93 16.38
N GLY A 107 -12.06 -2.55 15.14
CA GLY A 107 -10.87 -3.02 14.43
C GLY A 107 -9.58 -2.64 15.16
N VAL A 108 -9.46 -1.39 15.61
CA VAL A 108 -8.31 -0.91 16.41
C VAL A 108 -8.16 -1.71 17.71
N VAL A 109 -9.25 -1.79 18.49
CA VAL A 109 -9.26 -2.54 19.77
C VAL A 109 -8.92 -4.01 19.52
N GLY A 110 -9.50 -4.62 18.49
CA GLY A 110 -9.21 -6.00 18.12
C GLY A 110 -7.73 -6.22 17.77
N ALA A 111 -7.08 -5.27 17.10
CA ALA A 111 -5.65 -5.33 16.83
C ALA A 111 -4.82 -5.26 18.11
N TYR A 112 -5.15 -4.36 19.05
CA TYR A 112 -4.47 -4.30 20.35
C TYR A 112 -4.64 -5.58 21.16
N ILE A 113 -5.85 -6.11 21.21
CA ILE A 113 -6.11 -7.38 21.91
C ILE A 113 -5.28 -8.51 21.28
N ALA A 114 -5.28 -8.62 19.96
CA ALA A 114 -4.61 -9.72 19.26
C ALA A 114 -3.08 -9.65 19.33
N TYR A 115 -2.49 -8.45 19.23
CA TYR A 115 -1.03 -8.32 19.09
C TYR A 115 -0.30 -7.87 20.36
N VAL A 116 -1.00 -7.23 21.30
CA VAL A 116 -0.44 -6.81 22.60
C VAL A 116 -0.98 -7.65 23.73
N GLY A 117 -2.31 -7.81 23.81
CA GLY A 117 -2.96 -8.55 24.90
C GLY A 117 -2.80 -10.07 24.80
N LEU A 118 -2.96 -10.63 23.60
CA LEU A 118 -2.94 -12.08 23.35
C LEU A 118 -2.02 -12.43 22.17
N PRO A 119 -0.69 -12.23 22.28
CA PRO A 119 0.26 -12.43 21.17
C PRO A 119 0.34 -13.87 20.67
N TRP A 120 -0.12 -14.85 21.46
CA TRP A 120 -0.24 -16.24 21.04
C TRP A 120 -1.40 -16.49 20.05
N LEU A 121 -2.40 -15.61 20.00
CA LEU A 121 -3.60 -15.79 19.19
C LEU A 121 -3.31 -15.79 17.67
N PRO A 122 -2.60 -14.80 17.10
CA PRO A 122 -2.24 -14.81 15.68
C PRO A 122 -1.39 -16.03 15.28
N VAL A 123 -0.47 -16.45 16.15
CA VAL A 123 0.40 -17.62 15.92
C VAL A 123 -0.43 -18.91 15.89
N SER A 124 -1.34 -19.06 16.85
CA SER A 124 -2.23 -20.23 16.91
C SER A 124 -3.16 -20.31 15.70
N LEU A 125 -3.73 -19.17 15.27
CA LEU A 125 -4.59 -19.11 14.09
C LEU A 125 -3.81 -19.45 12.81
N ALA A 126 -2.61 -18.92 12.63
CA ALA A 126 -1.75 -19.22 11.49
C ALA A 126 -1.44 -20.74 11.41
N GLY A 127 -1.15 -21.37 12.56
CA GLY A 127 -0.91 -22.80 12.62
C GLY A 127 -2.14 -23.67 12.29
N ARG A 128 -3.34 -23.20 12.63
CA ARG A 128 -4.60 -23.95 12.38
C ARG A 128 -5.12 -23.79 10.96
N THR A 129 -4.84 -22.69 10.28
CA THR A 129 -5.41 -22.37 8.96
C THR A 129 -4.56 -22.88 7.78
N GLY A 130 -3.45 -23.55 8.01
CA GLY A 130 -2.62 -24.31 7.07
C GLY A 130 -2.62 -23.80 5.60
N ALA A 131 -3.39 -24.47 4.74
CA ALA A 131 -3.44 -24.15 3.31
C ALA A 131 -3.97 -22.73 3.03
N LEU A 132 -4.98 -22.26 3.77
CA LEU A 132 -5.50 -20.89 3.61
C LEU A 132 -4.45 -19.86 4.03
N TYR A 133 -3.73 -20.10 5.12
CA TYR A 133 -2.64 -19.24 5.54
C TYR A 133 -1.56 -19.16 4.45
N GLN A 134 -1.12 -20.29 3.91
CA GLN A 134 -0.12 -20.32 2.82
C GLN A 134 -0.58 -19.57 1.58
N PHE A 135 -1.83 -19.73 1.20
CA PHE A 135 -2.40 -19.03 0.04
C PHE A 135 -2.42 -17.51 0.24
N LEU A 136 -2.83 -17.03 1.42
CA LEU A 136 -2.83 -15.62 1.75
C LEU A 136 -1.42 -15.06 1.96
N PHE A 137 -0.55 -15.83 2.59
CA PHE A 137 0.85 -15.46 2.83
C PHE A 137 1.62 -15.28 1.52
N ASN A 138 1.39 -16.16 0.55
CA ASN A 138 1.95 -16.05 -0.80
C ASN A 138 1.18 -15.09 -1.70
N LYS A 139 0.35 -14.19 -1.15
CA LYS A 139 -0.34 -13.14 -1.91
C LYS A 139 -1.15 -13.70 -3.09
N TRP A 140 -1.85 -14.83 -2.85
CA TRP A 140 -2.67 -15.51 -3.84
C TRP A 140 -1.86 -16.05 -5.03
N TYR A 141 -0.56 -16.16 -4.90
CA TYR A 141 0.39 -16.56 -5.94
C TYR A 141 0.36 -15.68 -7.21
N PHE A 142 -0.11 -14.44 -7.09
CA PHE A 142 -0.12 -13.51 -8.22
C PHE A 142 1.30 -13.11 -8.64
N ASP A 143 2.20 -12.89 -7.69
CA ASP A 143 3.59 -12.52 -7.97
C ASP A 143 4.28 -13.63 -8.79
N GLU A 144 4.10 -14.90 -8.43
CA GLU A 144 4.63 -16.06 -9.13
C GLU A 144 4.01 -16.23 -10.53
N LEU A 145 2.71 -15.93 -10.66
CA LEU A 145 2.02 -15.95 -11.94
C LEU A 145 2.58 -14.88 -12.88
N TYR A 146 2.71 -13.65 -12.40
CA TYR A 146 3.28 -12.54 -13.18
C TYR A 146 4.75 -12.79 -13.53
N ASP A 147 5.54 -13.30 -12.60
CA ASP A 147 6.93 -13.68 -12.86
C ASP A 147 7.03 -14.69 -14.01
N ARG A 148 6.16 -15.71 -14.00
CA ARG A 148 6.15 -16.76 -15.02
C ARG A 148 5.65 -16.28 -16.38
N ILE A 149 4.60 -15.44 -16.41
CA ILE A 149 3.93 -15.03 -17.66
C ILE A 149 4.62 -13.83 -18.30
N PHE A 150 5.10 -12.88 -17.50
CA PHE A 150 5.62 -11.62 -18.01
C PHE A 150 7.11 -11.44 -17.77
N VAL A 151 7.59 -11.59 -16.53
CA VAL A 151 8.97 -11.23 -16.18
C VAL A 151 9.97 -12.17 -16.84
N LYS A 152 9.82 -13.48 -16.64
CA LYS A 152 10.73 -14.47 -17.25
C LYS A 152 10.75 -14.45 -18.77
N PRO A 153 9.60 -14.37 -19.48
CA PRO A 153 9.61 -14.20 -20.94
C PRO A 153 10.25 -12.91 -21.40
N ALA A 154 9.99 -11.77 -20.73
CA ALA A 154 10.61 -10.50 -21.06
C ALA A 154 12.14 -10.53 -20.90
N VAL A 155 12.62 -11.08 -19.78
CA VAL A 155 14.07 -11.27 -19.55
C VAL A 155 14.69 -12.18 -20.62
N ARG A 156 14.03 -13.29 -20.98
CA ARG A 156 14.51 -14.18 -22.06
C ARG A 156 14.56 -13.50 -23.41
N CYS A 157 13.52 -12.71 -23.72
CA CYS A 157 13.47 -11.91 -24.94
C CYS A 157 14.60 -10.88 -24.97
N GLY A 158 14.83 -10.15 -23.89
CA GLY A 158 15.93 -9.20 -23.75
C GLY A 158 17.30 -9.87 -23.93
N GLN A 159 17.52 -11.02 -23.31
CA GLN A 159 18.75 -11.81 -23.48
C GLN A 159 18.94 -12.27 -24.92
N LEU A 160 17.88 -12.71 -25.60
CA LEU A 160 17.94 -13.14 -27.01
C LEU A 160 18.27 -11.96 -27.92
N LEU A 161 17.62 -10.79 -27.72
CA LEU A 161 17.91 -9.59 -28.49
C LEU A 161 19.34 -9.11 -28.26
N TRP A 162 19.81 -9.10 -27.03
CA TRP A 162 21.17 -8.72 -26.69
C TRP A 162 22.21 -9.68 -27.30
N THR A 163 22.02 -11.01 -27.14
CA THR A 163 23.02 -11.97 -27.58
C THR A 163 23.04 -12.17 -29.10
N ARG A 164 21.89 -12.21 -29.76
CA ARG A 164 21.80 -12.40 -31.21
C ARG A 164 21.75 -11.09 -32.00
N GLY A 165 21.02 -10.08 -31.47
CA GLY A 165 20.90 -8.77 -32.10
C GLY A 165 22.17 -7.94 -31.90
N ASP A 166 22.39 -7.50 -30.66
CA ASP A 166 23.48 -6.58 -30.39
C ASP A 166 24.84 -7.21 -30.59
N LYS A 167 25.18 -8.25 -29.84
CA LYS A 167 26.49 -8.91 -29.95
C LYS A 167 26.68 -9.67 -31.27
N GLY A 168 25.64 -10.40 -31.71
CA GLY A 168 25.77 -11.30 -32.86
C GLY A 168 25.72 -10.56 -34.20
N VAL A 169 25.02 -9.45 -34.31
CA VAL A 169 24.85 -8.71 -35.55
C VAL A 169 25.51 -7.34 -35.47
N ILE A 170 25.10 -6.51 -34.56
CA ILE A 170 25.53 -5.10 -34.51
C ILE A 170 27.03 -5.00 -34.19
N ASP A 171 27.47 -5.61 -33.11
CA ASP A 171 28.87 -5.54 -32.69
C ASP A 171 29.76 -6.31 -33.67
N HIS A 172 29.35 -7.54 -34.05
CA HIS A 172 30.16 -8.40 -34.89
C HIS A 172 30.39 -7.84 -36.30
N TYR A 173 29.38 -7.29 -36.97
CA TYR A 173 29.51 -6.68 -38.31
C TYR A 173 29.80 -5.18 -38.28
N GLY A 174 29.53 -4.51 -37.19
CA GLY A 174 29.81 -3.07 -36.99
C GLY A 174 31.20 -2.83 -36.41
N PRO A 175 31.30 -2.41 -35.14
CA PRO A 175 32.59 -1.99 -34.54
C PRO A 175 33.68 -3.07 -34.62
N ASP A 176 33.35 -4.29 -34.22
CA ASP A 176 34.33 -5.39 -34.16
C ASP A 176 34.73 -5.88 -35.56
N GLY A 177 33.77 -5.98 -36.46
CA GLY A 177 34.02 -6.38 -37.85
C GLY A 177 34.85 -5.36 -38.60
N LEU A 178 34.56 -4.09 -38.44
CA LEU A 178 35.32 -3.00 -39.05
C LEU A 178 36.75 -2.93 -38.49
N SER A 179 36.90 -3.03 -37.17
CA SER A 179 38.23 -3.05 -36.53
C SER A 179 39.08 -4.23 -37.00
N ALA A 180 38.49 -5.44 -37.11
CA ALA A 180 39.15 -6.62 -37.60
C ALA A 180 39.55 -6.49 -39.09
N ALA A 181 38.75 -5.83 -39.93
CA ALA A 181 39.07 -5.57 -41.32
C ALA A 181 40.25 -4.60 -41.43
N VAL A 182 40.26 -3.50 -40.66
CA VAL A 182 41.35 -2.53 -40.64
C VAL A 182 42.67 -3.16 -40.12
N ALA A 183 42.60 -4.04 -39.12
CA ALA A 183 43.79 -4.71 -38.59
C ALA A 183 44.43 -5.72 -39.55
N ARG A 184 43.72 -6.11 -40.64
CA ARG A 184 44.23 -7.03 -41.68
C ARG A 184 44.83 -6.31 -42.90
N LEU A 185 44.63 -4.99 -42.97
CA LEU A 185 45.24 -4.12 -43.97
C LEU A 185 46.62 -3.68 -43.53
#